data_e03e04a21c53917cfa08a983701ff893
#
_entry.id   e03e04a21c53917cfa08a983701ff893
#
_cell.length_a   1.000
_cell.length_b   1.000
_cell.length_c   1.000
_cell.angle_alpha   90.00
_cell.angle_beta   90.00
_cell.angle_gamma   90.00
#
_symmetry.space_group_name_H-M   'P 1'
#
loop_
_entity.id
_entity.type
_entity.pdbx_description
1 polymer ?
#
loop_
_entity_poly.entity_id
_entity_poly.type
_entity_poly.pdbx_seq_one_letter_code
_entity_poly.pdbx_strand_id
1 'polypeptide(L)'
;MQKTAGIHHITAMVNDAQRNIDFYAGVLGLRLVKKTINFDRPEVYHLYFGNETGQPGTVITFFPWAKQLKGRIGQGQVGVTSYVIPEGSVTFWENRLQKFGVEFTSSVRFGENYLKFNDPDGLQLELIERDEGPTNTWNFGGVQKENAIKGFGGAVLFSAQPHKTTDVLENILGLDCVGQENEFLRFKSDGNIGNTIDIHLNPSVRGLMGAGTVHHIAWSAKDEEELLRWSALLQEKGYYPTEVRDRNYFKAVYFHEGGGILFEIATDPPGFSVDEPVDELGKKLMLPSWLESKRDELEEILPPVEVRVLEGEI
;
A
#
# COMPACT_ATOMS: atom_id res chain seq x y z
N MET A 1 -7.60 -24.40 7.62
CA MET A 1 -8.10 -23.02 7.57
C MET A 1 -7.42 -22.35 6.38
N GLN A 2 -8.14 -21.55 5.60
CA GLN A 2 -7.55 -20.75 4.52
C GLN A 2 -6.67 -19.67 5.14
N LYS A 3 -5.49 -19.39 4.55
CA LYS A 3 -4.56 -18.37 5.02
C LYS A 3 -4.22 -17.43 3.87
N THR A 4 -4.22 -16.13 4.12
CA THR A 4 -3.69 -15.17 3.16
C THR A 4 -2.16 -15.17 3.18
N ALA A 5 -1.52 -14.89 2.04
CA ALA A 5 -0.07 -14.66 2.00
C ALA A 5 0.34 -13.35 2.71
N GLY A 6 -0.62 -12.44 2.94
CA GLY A 6 -0.39 -11.15 3.58
C GLY A 6 -0.97 -10.00 2.78
N ILE A 7 -0.33 -8.84 2.88
CA ILE A 7 -0.75 -7.62 2.18
C ILE A 7 -0.60 -7.82 0.66
N HIS A 8 -1.68 -7.58 -0.11
CA HIS A 8 -1.63 -7.46 -1.56
C HIS A 8 -1.19 -6.04 -1.97
N HIS A 9 -1.93 -5.04 -1.49
CA HIS A 9 -1.62 -3.62 -1.69
C HIS A 9 -2.20 -2.75 -0.57
N ILE A 10 -1.74 -1.50 -0.50
CA ILE A 10 -2.31 -0.47 0.38
C ILE A 10 -2.69 0.72 -0.49
N THR A 11 -3.91 1.25 -0.32
CA THR A 11 -4.40 2.42 -1.05
C THR A 11 -4.54 3.61 -0.11
N ALA A 12 -3.99 4.76 -0.49
CA ALA A 12 -4.04 5.99 0.29
C ALA A 12 -4.60 7.16 -0.52
N MET A 13 -4.99 8.21 0.18
CA MET A 13 -5.51 9.43 -0.40
C MET A 13 -4.49 10.56 -0.27
N VAL A 14 -4.26 11.28 -1.37
CA VAL A 14 -3.30 12.40 -1.45
C VAL A 14 -3.92 13.56 -2.22
N ASN A 15 -3.30 14.75 -2.15
CA ASN A 15 -3.83 15.93 -2.82
C ASN A 15 -3.30 16.13 -4.23
N ASP A 16 -2.01 15.90 -4.46
CA ASP A 16 -1.33 16.29 -5.68
C ASP A 16 -0.66 15.09 -6.34
N ALA A 17 -1.04 14.81 -7.59
CA ALA A 17 -0.54 13.65 -8.33
C ALA A 17 0.95 13.74 -8.66
N GLN A 18 1.44 14.95 -9.07
CA GLN A 18 2.85 15.09 -9.43
C GLN A 18 3.74 15.02 -8.19
N ARG A 19 3.36 15.68 -7.09
CA ARG A 19 4.10 15.61 -5.82
C ARG A 19 4.14 14.18 -5.27
N ASN A 20 3.07 13.42 -5.45
CA ASN A 20 3.01 12.01 -5.09
C ASN A 20 3.99 11.17 -5.93
N ILE A 21 4.03 11.38 -7.25
CA ILE A 21 4.99 10.71 -8.15
C ILE A 21 6.43 11.09 -7.78
N ASP A 22 6.71 12.38 -7.59
CA ASP A 22 8.04 12.86 -7.21
C ASP A 22 8.54 12.20 -5.91
N PHE A 23 7.63 11.99 -4.95
CA PHE A 23 8.00 11.33 -3.69
C PHE A 23 8.18 9.81 -3.84
N TYR A 24 7.18 9.10 -4.35
CA TYR A 24 7.23 7.63 -4.39
C TYR A 24 8.17 7.09 -5.46
N ALA A 25 8.23 7.70 -6.62
CA ALA A 25 9.23 7.32 -7.64
C ALA A 25 10.55 8.05 -7.42
N GLY A 26 10.54 9.37 -7.23
CA GLY A 26 11.75 10.18 -7.15
C GLY A 26 12.52 9.97 -5.85
N VAL A 27 11.89 10.14 -4.68
CA VAL A 27 12.56 9.99 -3.38
C VAL A 27 12.71 8.53 -2.98
N LEU A 28 11.63 7.73 -3.02
CA LEU A 28 11.66 6.34 -2.56
C LEU A 28 12.15 5.34 -3.62
N GLY A 29 12.28 5.76 -4.89
CA GLY A 29 12.79 4.91 -5.97
C GLY A 29 11.84 3.77 -6.37
N LEU A 30 10.56 3.82 -5.99
CA LEU A 30 9.58 2.84 -6.43
C LEU A 30 9.23 3.04 -7.90
N ARG A 31 8.88 1.97 -8.60
CA ARG A 31 8.38 2.08 -9.96
C ARG A 31 6.92 2.51 -9.96
N LEU A 32 6.57 3.53 -10.76
CA LEU A 32 5.17 3.74 -11.15
C LEU A 32 4.78 2.61 -12.11
N VAL A 33 4.12 1.58 -11.59
CA VAL A 33 3.78 0.37 -12.38
C VAL A 33 2.47 0.49 -13.13
N LYS A 34 1.60 1.40 -12.72
CA LYS A 34 0.36 1.69 -13.44
C LYS A 34 -0.08 3.14 -13.22
N LYS A 35 -0.39 3.82 -14.31
CA LYS A 35 -1.08 5.10 -14.34
C LYS A 35 -2.44 4.89 -14.99
N THR A 36 -3.50 4.92 -14.20
CA THR A 36 -4.88 4.78 -14.64
C THR A 36 -5.77 5.75 -13.89
N ILE A 37 -7.07 5.56 -13.93
CA ILE A 37 -8.06 6.39 -13.25
C ILE A 37 -8.79 5.58 -12.18
N ASN A 38 -9.39 6.27 -11.23
CA ASN A 38 -10.32 5.66 -10.30
C ASN A 38 -11.61 5.26 -11.07
N PHE A 39 -11.90 3.95 -11.12
CA PHE A 39 -13.04 3.45 -11.92
C PHE A 39 -14.42 3.87 -11.40
N ASP A 40 -14.49 4.27 -10.13
CA ASP A 40 -15.71 4.82 -9.52
C ASP A 40 -15.80 6.36 -9.70
N ARG A 41 -14.66 7.03 -10.00
CA ARG A 41 -14.51 8.49 -10.17
C ARG A 41 -13.46 8.79 -11.24
N PRO A 42 -13.82 8.68 -12.52
CA PRO A 42 -12.86 8.75 -13.64
C PRO A 42 -12.08 10.05 -13.77
N GLU A 43 -12.55 11.13 -13.14
CA GLU A 43 -11.86 12.41 -13.05
C GLU A 43 -10.64 12.43 -12.12
N VAL A 44 -10.32 11.32 -11.48
CA VAL A 44 -9.20 11.18 -10.53
C VAL A 44 -8.28 10.07 -10.99
N TYR A 45 -6.97 10.32 -10.99
CA TYR A 45 -5.99 9.27 -11.20
C TYR A 45 -6.09 8.14 -10.16
N HIS A 46 -5.69 6.96 -10.57
CA HIS A 46 -5.30 5.88 -9.69
C HIS A 46 -3.85 5.50 -10.04
N LEU A 47 -2.92 5.87 -9.17
CA LEU A 47 -1.49 5.67 -9.37
C LEU A 47 -1.03 4.49 -8.52
N TYR A 48 -0.26 3.57 -9.13
CA TYR A 48 0.24 2.37 -8.45
C TYR A 48 1.76 2.37 -8.48
N PHE A 49 2.39 2.25 -7.32
CA PHE A 49 3.85 2.17 -7.18
C PHE A 49 4.23 0.85 -6.53
N GLY A 50 5.29 0.23 -7.01
CA GLY A 50 5.74 -1.06 -6.48
C GLY A 50 7.19 -1.37 -6.84
N ASN A 51 7.51 -2.67 -6.77
CA ASN A 51 8.76 -3.18 -7.32
C ASN A 51 8.74 -3.15 -8.86
N GLU A 52 9.70 -3.81 -9.51
CA GLU A 52 9.86 -3.83 -10.98
C GLU A 52 8.57 -4.18 -11.73
N THR A 53 7.74 -5.10 -11.23
CA THR A 53 6.54 -5.60 -11.91
C THR A 53 5.22 -5.33 -11.17
N GLY A 54 5.28 -4.74 -9.98
CA GLY A 54 4.09 -4.51 -9.15
C GLY A 54 3.50 -5.79 -8.55
N GLN A 55 4.35 -6.66 -8.03
CA GLN A 55 3.91 -7.89 -7.39
C GLN A 55 3.10 -7.63 -6.11
N PRO A 56 2.15 -8.52 -5.75
CA PRO A 56 1.49 -8.49 -4.44
C PRO A 56 2.51 -8.37 -3.29
N GLY A 57 2.16 -7.60 -2.26
CA GLY A 57 3.08 -7.30 -1.17
C GLY A 57 4.08 -6.17 -1.42
N THR A 58 4.05 -5.55 -2.62
CA THR A 58 4.96 -4.45 -2.95
C THR A 58 4.24 -3.16 -3.33
N VAL A 59 2.93 -3.21 -3.59
CA VAL A 59 2.18 -2.15 -4.28
C VAL A 59 1.48 -1.21 -3.31
N ILE A 60 1.91 0.05 -3.29
CA ILE A 60 1.13 1.14 -2.71
C ILE A 60 0.39 1.90 -3.82
N THR A 61 -0.88 2.26 -3.58
CA THR A 61 -1.68 2.96 -4.59
C THR A 61 -2.26 4.26 -4.04
N PHE A 62 -2.57 5.20 -4.94
CA PHE A 62 -3.02 6.52 -4.53
C PHE A 62 -4.19 7.02 -5.35
N PHE A 63 -5.11 7.70 -4.65
CA PHE A 63 -6.13 8.57 -5.22
C PHE A 63 -5.75 10.02 -4.96
N PRO A 64 -5.16 10.73 -5.93
CA PRO A 64 -4.85 12.16 -5.81
C PRO A 64 -6.11 13.01 -6.05
N TRP A 65 -6.77 13.38 -4.97
CA TRP A 65 -7.97 14.23 -4.99
C TRP A 65 -7.57 15.69 -4.79
N ALA A 66 -7.49 16.45 -5.85
CA ALA A 66 -7.16 17.86 -5.77
C ALA A 66 -8.07 18.60 -4.79
N LYS A 67 -7.47 19.41 -3.88
CA LYS A 67 -8.16 20.21 -2.87
C LYS A 67 -8.91 19.39 -1.79
N GLN A 68 -8.61 18.12 -1.61
CA GLN A 68 -9.14 17.36 -0.50
C GLN A 68 -8.67 17.94 0.84
N LEU A 69 -9.54 17.92 1.85
CA LEU A 69 -9.13 18.28 3.21
C LEU A 69 -8.09 17.29 3.73
N LYS A 70 -7.16 17.81 4.53
CA LYS A 70 -6.17 16.98 5.20
C LYS A 70 -6.90 16.00 6.12
N GLY A 71 -6.56 14.73 6.01
CA GLY A 71 -7.02 13.70 6.92
C GLY A 71 -6.33 13.78 8.28
N ARG A 72 -6.75 12.92 9.18
CA ARG A 72 -6.11 12.69 10.47
C ARG A 72 -6.00 11.21 10.72
N ILE A 73 -4.77 10.72 10.83
CA ILE A 73 -4.50 9.33 11.17
C ILE A 73 -4.99 9.05 12.59
N GLY A 74 -5.71 7.95 12.78
CA GLY A 74 -6.26 7.57 14.07
C GLY A 74 -7.07 6.27 14.01
N GLN A 75 -7.91 6.06 15.02
CA GLN A 75 -8.75 4.86 15.16
C GLN A 75 -9.59 4.60 13.89
N GLY A 76 -9.66 3.34 13.48
CA GLY A 76 -10.40 2.88 12.31
C GLY A 76 -9.61 3.01 11.00
N GLN A 77 -8.27 3.09 11.06
CA GLN A 77 -7.41 3.25 9.89
C GLN A 77 -6.14 2.40 9.98
N VAL A 78 -5.48 2.18 8.84
CA VAL A 78 -4.07 1.81 8.81
C VAL A 78 -3.29 3.07 9.19
N GLY A 79 -2.56 3.01 10.31
CA GLY A 79 -1.84 4.16 10.86
C GLY A 79 -0.46 4.35 10.26
N VAL A 80 0.24 3.25 9.96
CA VAL A 80 1.61 3.27 9.43
C VAL A 80 1.78 2.18 8.37
N THR A 81 2.49 2.51 7.29
CA THR A 81 2.94 1.56 6.27
C THR A 81 4.45 1.38 6.37
N SER A 82 4.92 0.15 6.55
CA SER A 82 6.34 -0.17 6.67
C SER A 82 6.86 -0.84 5.41
N TYR A 83 8.07 -0.48 4.97
CA TYR A 83 8.77 -1.09 3.84
C TYR A 83 10.04 -1.80 4.28
N VAL A 84 10.34 -2.94 3.65
CA VAL A 84 11.61 -3.63 3.80
C VAL A 84 12.66 -3.00 2.89
N ILE A 85 13.81 -2.71 3.47
CA ILE A 85 15.05 -2.34 2.78
C ILE A 85 16.09 -3.43 3.02
N PRO A 86 17.08 -3.61 2.11
CA PRO A 86 18.18 -4.57 2.31
C PRO A 86 18.97 -4.28 3.58
N GLU A 87 19.50 -5.33 4.22
CA GLU A 87 20.41 -5.19 5.37
C GLU A 87 21.64 -4.37 4.98
N GLY A 88 22.04 -3.45 5.87
CA GLY A 88 23.16 -2.51 5.66
C GLY A 88 22.81 -1.26 4.86
N SER A 89 21.54 -1.07 4.43
CA SER A 89 21.13 0.08 3.63
C SER A 89 20.57 1.26 4.43
N VAL A 90 20.41 1.15 5.76
CA VAL A 90 19.83 2.21 6.60
C VAL A 90 20.56 3.55 6.44
N THR A 91 21.89 3.55 6.43
CA THR A 91 22.69 4.78 6.26
C THR A 91 22.47 5.44 4.91
N PHE A 92 22.27 4.65 3.83
CA PHE A 92 21.89 5.21 2.54
C PHE A 92 20.55 5.95 2.64
N TRP A 93 19.57 5.36 3.30
CA TRP A 93 18.23 5.93 3.44
C TRP A 93 18.19 7.17 4.34
N GLU A 94 18.94 7.17 5.45
CA GLU A 94 19.10 8.36 6.30
C GLU A 94 19.66 9.55 5.49
N ASN A 95 20.75 9.33 4.76
CA ASN A 95 21.35 10.36 3.90
C ASN A 95 20.39 10.80 2.78
N ARG A 96 19.65 9.85 2.20
CA ARG A 96 18.71 10.15 1.13
C ARG A 96 17.51 10.97 1.62
N LEU A 97 16.88 10.58 2.71
CA LEU A 97 15.77 11.32 3.32
C LEU A 97 16.23 12.76 3.67
N GLN A 98 17.42 12.90 4.30
CA GLN A 98 18.00 14.20 4.60
C GLN A 98 18.25 15.03 3.35
N LYS A 99 18.79 14.45 2.28
CA LYS A 99 19.06 15.09 0.99
C LYS A 99 17.80 15.72 0.40
N PHE A 100 16.66 15.03 0.50
CA PHE A 100 15.38 15.51 0.00
C PHE A 100 14.56 16.30 1.03
N GLY A 101 15.16 16.65 2.18
CA GLY A 101 14.49 17.45 3.21
C GLY A 101 13.36 16.72 3.92
N VAL A 102 13.36 15.39 3.91
CA VAL A 102 12.38 14.56 4.63
C VAL A 102 12.88 14.32 6.05
N GLU A 103 12.17 14.89 7.02
CA GLU A 103 12.46 14.65 8.43
C GLU A 103 12.15 13.22 8.81
N PHE A 104 13.05 12.58 9.57
CA PHE A 104 12.86 11.22 10.07
C PHE A 104 13.29 11.07 11.52
N THR A 105 12.79 10.03 12.16
CA THR A 105 13.18 9.60 13.51
C THR A 105 13.39 8.10 13.53
N SER A 106 14.20 7.61 14.47
CA SER A 106 14.36 6.18 14.70
C SER A 106 13.47 5.70 15.84
N SER A 107 12.97 4.48 15.74
CA SER A 107 12.23 3.80 16.81
C SER A 107 12.55 2.31 16.81
N VAL A 108 12.29 1.65 17.95
CA VAL A 108 12.47 0.20 18.10
C VAL A 108 11.12 -0.43 18.42
N ARG A 109 10.79 -1.54 17.75
CA ARG A 109 9.60 -2.33 18.02
C ARG A 109 9.90 -3.80 17.71
N PHE A 110 9.62 -4.71 18.65
CA PHE A 110 9.96 -6.15 18.56
C PHE A 110 11.45 -6.41 18.26
N GLY A 111 12.34 -5.60 18.84
CA GLY A 111 13.78 -5.69 18.63
C GLY A 111 14.29 -5.22 17.27
N GLU A 112 13.42 -4.68 16.43
CA GLU A 112 13.72 -4.18 15.09
C GLU A 112 13.80 -2.65 15.08
N ASN A 113 14.78 -2.10 14.32
CA ASN A 113 14.94 -0.65 14.14
C ASN A 113 14.14 -0.16 12.93
N TYR A 114 13.37 0.91 13.12
CA TYR A 114 12.56 1.57 12.10
C TYR A 114 12.99 3.01 11.90
N LEU A 115 13.20 3.43 10.66
CA LEU A 115 13.24 4.84 10.27
C LEU A 115 11.81 5.30 9.98
N LYS A 116 11.31 6.24 10.76
CA LYS A 116 9.94 6.79 10.64
C LYS A 116 9.96 8.15 10.00
N PHE A 117 9.13 8.37 9.01
CA PHE A 117 8.97 9.64 8.31
C PHE A 117 7.56 9.77 7.75
N ASN A 118 7.24 10.93 7.20
CA ASN A 118 5.95 11.16 6.55
C ASN A 118 6.15 11.45 5.06
N ASP A 119 5.17 11.05 4.26
CA ASP A 119 5.06 11.55 2.90
C ASP A 119 4.63 13.03 2.89
N PRO A 120 4.64 13.72 1.73
CA PRO A 120 4.27 15.13 1.64
C PRO A 120 2.85 15.48 2.11
N ASP A 121 1.91 14.52 2.09
CA ASP A 121 0.54 14.71 2.58
C ASP A 121 0.37 14.33 4.06
N GLY A 122 1.37 13.67 4.67
CA GLY A 122 1.42 13.29 6.06
C GLY A 122 1.11 11.82 6.33
N LEU A 123 1.10 10.96 5.29
CA LEU A 123 1.02 9.52 5.46
C LEU A 123 2.26 9.02 6.22
N GLN A 124 2.06 8.26 7.29
CA GLN A 124 3.16 7.75 8.10
C GLN A 124 3.78 6.51 7.46
N LEU A 125 5.08 6.58 7.25
CA LEU A 125 5.88 5.53 6.62
C LEU A 125 7.02 5.09 7.53
N GLU A 126 7.45 3.84 7.36
CA GLU A 126 8.62 3.27 8.04
C GLU A 126 9.49 2.50 7.04
N LEU A 127 10.81 2.56 7.23
CA LEU A 127 11.76 1.63 6.60
C LEU A 127 12.35 0.72 7.66
N ILE A 128 12.49 -0.56 7.34
CA ILE A 128 13.06 -1.58 8.20
C ILE A 128 14.01 -2.48 7.43
N GLU A 129 15.21 -2.73 7.97
CA GLU A 129 16.15 -3.69 7.40
C GLU A 129 15.70 -5.13 7.70
N ARG A 130 15.53 -5.92 6.65
CA ARG A 130 15.28 -7.37 6.74
C ARG A 130 15.82 -8.09 5.52
N ASP A 131 16.24 -9.32 5.73
CA ASP A 131 16.60 -10.23 4.63
C ASP A 131 15.36 -10.84 3.94
N GLU A 132 14.14 -10.57 4.44
CA GLU A 132 12.87 -11.03 3.87
C GLU A 132 12.60 -10.43 2.49
N GLY A 133 11.86 -11.17 1.67
CA GLY A 133 11.37 -10.74 0.35
C GLY A 133 12.40 -10.84 -0.78
N PRO A 134 11.93 -10.79 -2.03
CA PRO A 134 12.78 -10.83 -3.21
C PRO A 134 13.58 -9.53 -3.36
N THR A 135 14.76 -9.61 -3.96
CA THR A 135 15.51 -8.42 -4.36
C THR A 135 14.72 -7.65 -5.41
N ASN A 136 14.54 -6.34 -5.21
CA ASN A 136 13.97 -5.47 -6.22
C ASN A 136 15.08 -5.04 -7.20
N THR A 137 14.90 -5.34 -8.47
CA THR A 137 15.89 -5.04 -9.53
C THR A 137 15.65 -3.69 -10.19
N TRP A 138 14.57 -3.00 -9.85
CA TRP A 138 14.27 -1.67 -10.37
C TRP A 138 15.25 -0.62 -9.82
N ASN A 139 15.89 0.10 -10.73
CA ASN A 139 16.83 1.16 -10.43
C ASN A 139 16.29 2.49 -10.97
N PHE A 140 16.13 3.47 -10.10
CA PHE A 140 15.64 4.80 -10.50
C PHE A 140 16.09 5.88 -9.52
N GLY A 141 16.35 7.09 -10.03
CA GLY A 141 16.59 8.28 -9.23
C GLY A 141 17.65 8.09 -8.15
N GLY A 142 18.80 7.50 -8.48
CA GLY A 142 19.89 7.26 -7.53
C GLY A 142 19.69 6.08 -6.57
N VAL A 143 18.52 5.42 -6.57
CA VAL A 143 18.30 4.19 -5.81
C VAL A 143 18.67 2.99 -6.67
N GLN A 144 19.72 2.28 -6.27
CA GLN A 144 20.18 1.07 -6.92
C GLN A 144 19.65 -0.18 -6.18
N LYS A 145 19.68 -1.33 -6.83
CA LYS A 145 19.16 -2.60 -6.29
C LYS A 145 19.69 -2.97 -4.89
N GLU A 146 20.91 -2.54 -4.56
CA GLU A 146 21.54 -2.78 -3.25
C GLU A 146 20.84 -2.06 -2.10
N ASN A 147 20.07 -1.00 -2.41
CA ASN A 147 19.34 -0.19 -1.44
C ASN A 147 17.84 -0.16 -1.74
N ALA A 148 17.38 -0.72 -2.87
CA ALA A 148 16.01 -0.60 -3.31
C ALA A 148 15.03 -1.23 -2.32
N ILE A 149 13.90 -0.55 -2.08
CA ILE A 149 12.79 -1.07 -1.30
C ILE A 149 12.32 -2.38 -1.93
N LYS A 150 12.27 -3.45 -1.13
CA LYS A 150 11.90 -4.81 -1.57
C LYS A 150 10.38 -5.00 -1.67
N GLY A 151 9.62 -4.32 -0.80
CA GLY A 151 8.18 -4.39 -0.68
C GLY A 151 7.74 -4.01 0.73
N PHE A 152 6.51 -4.34 1.12
CA PHE A 152 6.02 -4.01 2.46
C PHE A 152 6.71 -4.85 3.53
N GLY A 153 7.23 -4.18 4.56
CA GLY A 153 7.62 -4.80 5.82
C GLY A 153 6.42 -5.12 6.71
N GLY A 154 5.29 -4.49 6.41
CA GLY A 154 4.05 -4.65 7.13
C GLY A 154 3.22 -3.38 7.24
N ALA A 155 2.27 -3.39 8.16
CA ALA A 155 1.43 -2.25 8.47
C ALA A 155 1.10 -2.20 9.97
N VAL A 156 0.87 -0.99 10.51
CA VAL A 156 0.34 -0.82 11.87
C VAL A 156 -1.13 -0.42 11.77
N LEU A 157 -2.01 -1.24 12.31
CA LEU A 157 -3.45 -1.02 12.33
C LEU A 157 -3.85 -0.23 13.60
N PHE A 158 -4.49 0.91 13.42
CA PHE A 158 -5.06 1.71 14.50
C PHE A 158 -6.55 1.34 14.65
N SER A 159 -6.79 0.16 15.18
CA SER A 159 -8.15 -0.36 15.36
C SER A 159 -8.92 0.40 16.46
N ALA A 160 -10.20 0.72 16.20
CA ALA A 160 -11.10 1.22 17.24
C ALA A 160 -11.55 0.12 18.22
N GLN A 161 -11.42 -1.16 17.83
CA GLN A 161 -11.75 -2.34 18.63
C GLN A 161 -10.72 -3.45 18.38
N PRO A 162 -9.51 -3.36 18.99
CA PRO A 162 -8.39 -4.26 18.72
C PRO A 162 -8.74 -5.75 18.76
N HIS A 163 -9.57 -6.18 19.74
CA HIS A 163 -9.98 -7.57 19.89
C HIS A 163 -10.78 -8.10 18.67
N LYS A 164 -11.58 -7.25 18.01
CA LYS A 164 -12.32 -7.64 16.81
C LYS A 164 -11.40 -7.73 15.60
N THR A 165 -10.45 -6.81 15.48
CA THR A 165 -9.43 -6.86 14.44
C THR A 165 -8.55 -8.11 14.62
N THR A 166 -8.15 -8.45 15.85
CA THR A 166 -7.45 -9.70 16.16
C THR A 166 -8.22 -10.92 15.67
N ASP A 167 -9.53 -11.00 15.98
CA ASP A 167 -10.38 -12.12 15.55
C ASP A 167 -10.39 -12.27 14.01
N VAL A 168 -10.46 -11.16 13.27
CA VAL A 168 -10.38 -11.18 11.80
C VAL A 168 -9.02 -11.66 11.32
N LEU A 169 -7.92 -11.14 11.90
CA LEU A 169 -6.56 -11.53 11.49
C LEU A 169 -6.31 -13.01 11.74
N GLU A 170 -6.70 -13.56 12.90
CA GLU A 170 -6.45 -14.95 13.27
C GLU A 170 -7.46 -15.93 12.66
N ASN A 171 -8.76 -15.68 12.85
CA ASN A 171 -9.81 -16.65 12.60
C ASN A 171 -10.44 -16.55 11.20
N ILE A 172 -10.17 -15.46 10.48
CA ILE A 172 -10.61 -15.30 9.10
C ILE A 172 -9.39 -15.34 8.18
N LEU A 173 -8.45 -14.41 8.33
CA LEU A 173 -7.29 -14.29 7.44
C LEU A 173 -6.16 -15.31 7.72
N GLY A 174 -6.18 -15.95 8.89
CA GLY A 174 -5.27 -17.03 9.24
C GLY A 174 -3.85 -16.61 9.57
N LEU A 175 -3.64 -15.38 10.07
CA LEU A 175 -2.35 -14.93 10.56
C LEU A 175 -2.06 -15.54 11.94
N ASP A 176 -0.80 -15.81 12.21
CA ASP A 176 -0.34 -16.32 13.49
C ASP A 176 0.05 -15.17 14.43
N CYS A 177 -0.47 -15.14 15.66
CA CYS A 177 -0.06 -14.17 16.67
C CYS A 177 1.38 -14.45 17.12
N VAL A 178 2.27 -13.47 16.97
CA VAL A 178 3.68 -13.59 17.37
C VAL A 178 3.87 -13.22 18.85
N GLY A 179 3.12 -12.23 19.33
CA GLY A 179 3.19 -11.76 20.70
C GLY A 179 2.91 -10.27 20.84
N GLN A 180 3.01 -9.80 22.07
CA GLN A 180 2.80 -8.39 22.42
C GLN A 180 4.08 -7.76 22.94
N GLU A 181 4.34 -6.53 22.51
CA GLU A 181 5.37 -5.65 23.06
C GLU A 181 4.78 -4.26 23.29
N ASN A 182 4.77 -3.79 24.51
CA ASN A 182 4.18 -2.50 24.90
C ASN A 182 2.72 -2.36 24.40
N GLU A 183 2.49 -1.37 23.52
CA GLU A 183 1.17 -1.07 22.95
C GLU A 183 0.93 -1.77 21.60
N PHE A 184 1.77 -2.72 21.19
CA PHE A 184 1.66 -3.39 19.91
C PHE A 184 1.46 -4.90 20.08
N LEU A 185 0.50 -5.43 19.34
CA LEU A 185 0.27 -6.86 19.19
C LEU A 185 0.62 -7.25 17.75
N ARG A 186 1.59 -8.15 17.56
CA ARG A 186 2.15 -8.55 16.26
C ARG A 186 1.57 -9.85 15.74
N PHE A 187 1.25 -9.84 14.46
CA PHE A 187 0.82 -11.00 13.69
C PHE A 187 1.72 -11.20 12.48
N LYS A 188 1.87 -12.45 12.04
CA LYS A 188 2.55 -12.81 10.79
C LYS A 188 1.70 -13.74 9.94
N SER A 189 1.77 -13.54 8.61
CA SER A 189 1.31 -14.50 7.61
C SER A 189 2.48 -15.33 7.07
N ASP A 190 2.18 -16.34 6.25
CA ASP A 190 3.18 -17.24 5.66
C ASP A 190 3.86 -16.66 4.40
N GLY A 191 3.53 -15.44 3.98
CA GLY A 191 4.12 -14.80 2.80
C GLY A 191 5.57 -14.35 3.00
N ASN A 192 6.27 -14.14 1.88
CA ASN A 192 7.68 -13.74 1.89
C ASN A 192 7.88 -12.23 2.10
N ILE A 193 6.84 -11.42 1.85
CA ILE A 193 6.86 -9.96 1.96
C ILE A 193 5.44 -9.47 2.28
N GLY A 194 5.28 -8.31 2.92
CA GLY A 194 3.96 -7.81 3.35
C GLY A 194 3.30 -8.70 4.41
N ASN A 195 4.09 -9.41 5.17
CA ASN A 195 3.66 -10.51 6.02
C ASN A 195 3.48 -10.14 7.50
N THR A 196 3.88 -8.95 7.92
CA THR A 196 3.84 -8.54 9.34
C THR A 196 2.76 -7.48 9.57
N ILE A 197 1.90 -7.71 10.55
CA ILE A 197 0.84 -6.77 10.94
C ILE A 197 0.97 -6.50 12.43
N ASP A 198 1.07 -5.23 12.79
CA ASP A 198 1.02 -4.78 14.17
C ASP A 198 -0.33 -4.11 14.44
N ILE A 199 -1.02 -4.47 15.51
CA ILE A 199 -2.18 -3.72 16.01
C ILE A 199 -1.70 -2.80 17.11
N HIS A 200 -1.92 -1.50 16.98
CA HIS A 200 -1.75 -0.55 18.09
C HIS A 200 -2.97 -0.65 19.02
N LEU A 201 -2.75 -1.07 20.25
CA LEU A 201 -3.81 -1.41 21.20
C LEU A 201 -4.57 -0.19 21.74
N ASN A 202 -3.93 0.98 21.78
CA ASN A 202 -4.47 2.21 22.37
C ASN A 202 -4.27 3.44 21.49
N PRO A 203 -4.77 3.46 20.23
CA PRO A 203 -4.67 4.67 19.42
C PRO A 203 -5.53 5.79 20.02
N SER A 204 -4.93 6.98 20.21
CA SER A 204 -5.48 8.03 21.09
C SER A 204 -6.61 8.85 20.48
N VAL A 205 -6.75 8.91 19.17
CA VAL A 205 -7.69 9.79 18.47
C VAL A 205 -8.47 9.05 17.39
N ARG A 206 -9.70 9.50 17.14
CA ARG A 206 -10.48 8.99 16.02
C ARG A 206 -9.87 9.45 14.69
N GLY A 207 -9.71 8.53 13.75
CA GLY A 207 -9.30 8.83 12.38
C GLY A 207 -10.31 9.69 11.63
N LEU A 208 -9.84 10.52 10.71
CA LEU A 208 -10.65 11.23 9.73
C LEU A 208 -10.05 10.98 8.35
N MET A 209 -10.88 10.44 7.44
CA MET A 209 -10.48 10.21 6.07
C MET A 209 -10.14 11.52 5.36
N GLY A 210 -9.09 11.54 4.56
CA GLY A 210 -8.65 12.70 3.81
C GLY A 210 -7.23 12.54 3.30
N ALA A 211 -6.65 13.58 2.70
CA ALA A 211 -5.27 13.54 2.21
C ALA A 211 -4.29 13.17 3.35
N GLY A 212 -3.37 12.28 3.07
CA GLY A 212 -2.40 11.75 4.04
C GLY A 212 -2.94 10.63 4.92
N THR A 213 -4.03 9.94 4.52
CA THR A 213 -4.54 8.76 5.22
C THR A 213 -4.73 7.57 4.29
N VAL A 214 -4.59 6.36 4.83
CA VAL A 214 -4.90 5.13 4.11
C VAL A 214 -6.42 5.00 3.93
N HIS A 215 -6.85 4.68 2.71
CA HIS A 215 -8.23 4.38 2.37
C HIS A 215 -8.59 2.94 2.76
N HIS A 216 -7.75 1.97 2.35
CA HIS A 216 -7.92 0.55 2.66
C HIS A 216 -6.59 -0.21 2.59
N ILE A 217 -6.60 -1.39 3.20
CA ILE A 217 -5.56 -2.40 3.07
C ILE A 217 -6.16 -3.64 2.42
N ALA A 218 -5.48 -4.16 1.40
CA ALA A 218 -5.90 -5.35 0.67
C ALA A 218 -5.04 -6.57 1.03
N TRP A 219 -5.70 -7.72 1.14
CA TRP A 219 -5.11 -9.01 1.45
C TRP A 219 -5.07 -9.90 0.21
N SER A 220 -3.97 -10.61 0.00
CA SER A 220 -3.80 -11.50 -1.14
C SER A 220 -4.74 -12.68 -1.13
N ALA A 221 -5.40 -12.91 -2.27
CA ALA A 221 -6.04 -14.16 -2.64
C ALA A 221 -5.36 -14.69 -3.91
N LYS A 222 -4.98 -15.93 -3.90
CA LYS A 222 -4.22 -16.58 -4.97
C LYS A 222 -4.93 -16.53 -6.33
N ASP A 223 -6.28 -16.63 -6.32
CA ASP A 223 -7.12 -16.66 -7.51
C ASP A 223 -8.59 -16.30 -7.17
N GLU A 224 -9.45 -16.24 -8.19
CA GLU A 224 -10.87 -15.92 -8.02
C GLU A 224 -11.63 -16.99 -7.20
N GLU A 225 -11.27 -18.26 -7.32
CA GLU A 225 -11.90 -19.32 -6.53
C GLU A 225 -11.62 -19.11 -5.03
N GLU A 226 -10.40 -18.73 -4.69
CA GLU A 226 -10.05 -18.41 -3.32
C GLU A 226 -10.76 -17.14 -2.83
N LEU A 227 -10.85 -16.09 -3.67
CA LEU A 227 -11.61 -14.88 -3.37
C LEU A 227 -13.08 -15.18 -3.04
N LEU A 228 -13.73 -16.06 -3.82
CA LEU A 228 -15.12 -16.45 -3.59
C LEU A 228 -15.26 -17.22 -2.26
N ARG A 229 -14.29 -18.08 -1.92
CA ARG A 229 -14.27 -18.76 -0.61
C ARG A 229 -14.14 -17.76 0.54
N TRP A 230 -13.30 -16.74 0.40
CA TRP A 230 -13.17 -15.66 1.37
C TRP A 230 -14.49 -14.89 1.53
N SER A 231 -15.14 -14.54 0.42
CA SER A 231 -16.41 -13.82 0.44
C SER A 231 -17.50 -14.62 1.17
N ALA A 232 -17.58 -15.93 0.91
CA ALA A 232 -18.53 -16.82 1.59
C ALA A 232 -18.23 -16.92 3.10
N LEU A 233 -16.95 -17.07 3.48
CA LEU A 233 -16.55 -17.15 4.89
C LEU A 233 -16.87 -15.83 5.63
N LEU A 234 -16.62 -14.68 5.01
CA LEU A 234 -16.97 -13.38 5.58
C LEU A 234 -18.47 -13.28 5.86
N GLN A 235 -19.33 -13.70 4.93
CA GLN A 235 -20.78 -13.71 5.12
C GLN A 235 -21.20 -14.67 6.24
N GLU A 236 -20.62 -15.87 6.32
CA GLU A 236 -20.84 -16.82 7.41
C GLU A 236 -20.48 -16.23 8.79
N LYS A 237 -19.41 -15.43 8.85
CA LYS A 237 -18.95 -14.74 10.06
C LYS A 237 -19.72 -13.44 10.37
N GLY A 238 -20.74 -13.11 9.57
CA GLY A 238 -21.61 -11.94 9.79
C GLY A 238 -21.04 -10.62 9.29
N TYR A 239 -20.01 -10.66 8.44
CA TYR A 239 -19.55 -9.48 7.68
C TYR A 239 -20.37 -9.32 6.41
N TYR A 240 -20.34 -8.12 5.84
CA TYR A 240 -21.09 -7.76 4.63
C TYR A 240 -20.12 -7.37 3.51
N PRO A 241 -19.42 -8.34 2.89
CA PRO A 241 -18.54 -8.04 1.76
C PRO A 241 -19.38 -7.53 0.58
N THR A 242 -18.76 -6.65 -0.21
CA THR A 242 -19.36 -6.25 -1.48
C THR A 242 -19.48 -7.44 -2.43
N GLU A 243 -20.25 -7.28 -3.51
CA GLU A 243 -20.10 -8.14 -4.68
C GLU A 243 -18.66 -8.07 -5.20
N VAL A 244 -18.23 -9.12 -5.92
CA VAL A 244 -16.91 -9.11 -6.57
C VAL A 244 -16.85 -7.97 -7.57
N ARG A 245 -15.83 -7.13 -7.43
CA ARG A 245 -15.54 -6.00 -8.34
C ARG A 245 -14.34 -6.33 -9.20
N ASP A 246 -14.50 -6.18 -10.50
CA ASP A 246 -13.39 -6.23 -11.45
C ASP A 246 -12.66 -4.88 -11.41
N ARG A 247 -11.36 -4.95 -11.08
CA ARG A 247 -10.46 -3.78 -11.03
C ARG A 247 -9.45 -3.80 -12.18
N ASN A 248 -9.72 -4.56 -13.24
CA ASN A 248 -8.88 -4.77 -14.42
C ASN A 248 -7.58 -5.53 -14.12
N TYR A 249 -6.86 -5.18 -13.05
CA TYR A 249 -5.58 -5.78 -12.64
C TYR A 249 -5.71 -6.85 -11.56
N PHE A 250 -6.85 -6.91 -10.92
CA PHE A 250 -7.27 -7.89 -9.91
C PHE A 250 -8.79 -7.84 -9.74
N LYS A 251 -9.35 -8.89 -9.16
CA LYS A 251 -10.74 -8.89 -8.68
C LYS A 251 -10.74 -8.75 -7.17
N ALA A 252 -11.74 -8.07 -6.61
CA ALA A 252 -11.76 -7.76 -5.20
C ALA A 252 -13.14 -7.77 -4.56
N VAL A 253 -13.18 -8.04 -3.25
CA VAL A 253 -14.30 -7.77 -2.37
C VAL A 253 -13.87 -6.85 -1.23
N TYR A 254 -14.75 -5.98 -0.76
CA TYR A 254 -14.47 -5.00 0.29
C TYR A 254 -15.40 -5.23 1.48
N PHE A 255 -14.87 -5.08 2.70
CA PHE A 255 -15.66 -5.13 3.91
C PHE A 255 -15.02 -4.28 5.02
N HIS A 256 -15.86 -3.71 5.90
CA HIS A 256 -15.36 -3.11 7.14
C HIS A 256 -15.17 -4.19 8.18
N GLU A 257 -13.92 -4.32 8.67
CA GLU A 257 -13.67 -5.18 9.82
C GLU A 257 -14.17 -4.50 11.12
N GLY A 258 -14.26 -5.28 12.21
CA GLY A 258 -14.92 -4.81 13.45
C GLY A 258 -14.28 -3.63 14.17
N GLY A 259 -13.04 -3.28 13.85
CA GLY A 259 -12.31 -2.11 14.36
C GLY A 259 -12.46 -0.85 13.51
N GLY A 260 -13.24 -0.94 12.41
CA GLY A 260 -13.58 0.21 11.55
C GLY A 260 -12.67 0.39 10.34
N ILE A 261 -11.65 -0.45 10.16
CA ILE A 261 -10.74 -0.37 9.02
C ILE A 261 -11.40 -1.00 7.79
N LEU A 262 -11.30 -0.36 6.64
CA LEU A 262 -11.74 -0.94 5.39
C LEU A 262 -10.70 -1.97 4.91
N PHE A 263 -11.10 -3.24 4.90
CA PHE A 263 -10.34 -4.34 4.36
C PHE A 263 -10.84 -4.68 2.95
N GLU A 264 -9.90 -5.07 2.12
CA GLU A 264 -10.13 -5.64 0.80
C GLU A 264 -9.52 -7.03 0.74
N ILE A 265 -10.09 -7.95 -0.03
CA ILE A 265 -9.41 -9.17 -0.45
C ILE A 265 -9.31 -9.10 -1.96
N ALA A 266 -8.09 -9.18 -2.48
CA ALA A 266 -7.77 -8.98 -3.89
C ALA A 266 -7.04 -10.19 -4.46
N THR A 267 -7.37 -10.58 -5.70
CA THR A 267 -6.68 -11.68 -6.39
C THR A 267 -5.31 -11.25 -6.88
N ASP A 268 -4.31 -12.13 -6.78
CA ASP A 268 -2.98 -11.87 -7.32
C ASP A 268 -2.98 -11.72 -8.87
N PRO A 269 -3.69 -12.59 -9.65
CA PRO A 269 -3.84 -12.40 -11.09
C PRO A 269 -4.99 -11.42 -11.43
N PRO A 270 -4.96 -10.83 -12.67
CA PRO A 270 -3.97 -11.03 -13.73
C PRO A 270 -2.70 -10.19 -13.60
N GLY A 271 -2.65 -9.18 -12.72
CA GLY A 271 -1.53 -8.28 -12.54
C GLY A 271 -1.45 -7.16 -13.58
N PHE A 272 -0.44 -6.29 -13.45
CA PHE A 272 -0.36 -5.03 -14.20
C PHE A 272 0.11 -5.17 -15.65
N SER A 273 0.70 -6.31 -16.02
CA SER A 273 1.15 -6.56 -17.39
C SER A 273 0.05 -7.08 -18.33
N VAL A 274 -1.20 -7.11 -17.88
CA VAL A 274 -2.35 -7.59 -18.67
C VAL A 274 -2.64 -6.70 -19.89
N ASP A 275 -2.35 -5.41 -19.80
CA ASP A 275 -2.65 -4.39 -20.81
C ASP A 275 -1.44 -3.55 -21.26
N GLU A 276 -0.27 -3.76 -20.64
CA GLU A 276 1.00 -3.12 -21.00
C GLU A 276 2.15 -4.14 -20.89
N PRO A 277 3.15 -4.09 -21.81
CA PRO A 277 4.39 -4.84 -21.62
C PRO A 277 5.13 -4.41 -20.34
N VAL A 278 5.85 -5.33 -19.71
CA VAL A 278 6.55 -5.07 -18.43
C VAL A 278 7.50 -3.86 -18.50
N ASP A 279 8.22 -3.68 -19.61
CA ASP A 279 9.13 -2.56 -19.82
C ASP A 279 8.44 -1.21 -20.03
N GLU A 280 7.13 -1.22 -20.39
CA GLU A 280 6.31 -0.02 -20.61
C GLU A 280 5.42 0.36 -19.41
N LEU A 281 5.36 -0.48 -18.36
CA LEU A 281 4.47 -0.25 -17.21
C LEU A 281 4.58 1.18 -16.66
N GLY A 282 3.42 1.82 -16.51
CA GLY A 282 3.25 3.13 -15.90
C GLY A 282 3.58 4.33 -16.80
N LYS A 283 4.08 4.12 -18.03
CA LYS A 283 4.43 5.21 -18.94
C LYS A 283 3.20 5.91 -19.51
N LYS A 284 2.13 5.16 -19.84
CA LYS A 284 0.92 5.69 -20.48
C LYS A 284 -0.26 5.72 -19.50
N LEU A 285 -1.24 6.55 -19.82
CA LEU A 285 -2.55 6.46 -19.16
C LEU A 285 -3.28 5.23 -19.72
N MET A 286 -3.50 4.22 -18.86
CA MET A 286 -4.28 3.04 -19.22
C MET A 286 -5.73 3.23 -18.78
N LEU A 287 -6.64 2.91 -19.68
CA LEU A 287 -8.08 2.97 -19.41
C LEU A 287 -8.69 1.57 -19.59
N PRO A 288 -9.66 1.20 -18.75
CA PRO A 288 -10.42 -0.01 -18.99
C PRO A 288 -11.25 0.15 -20.27
N SER A 289 -11.53 -0.94 -20.96
CA SER A 289 -12.17 -0.94 -22.29
C SER A 289 -13.48 -0.15 -22.34
N TRP A 290 -14.26 -0.13 -21.26
CA TRP A 290 -15.54 0.62 -21.18
C TRP A 290 -15.39 2.14 -21.03
N LEU A 291 -14.18 2.64 -20.75
CA LEU A 291 -13.86 4.07 -20.66
C LEU A 291 -12.96 4.57 -21.79
N GLU A 292 -12.48 3.67 -22.66
CA GLU A 292 -11.56 4.03 -23.75
C GLU A 292 -12.19 5.08 -24.70
N SER A 293 -13.49 5.03 -24.92
CA SER A 293 -14.20 6.03 -25.75
C SER A 293 -14.20 7.46 -25.17
N LYS A 294 -13.81 7.60 -23.90
CA LYS A 294 -13.71 8.90 -23.20
C LYS A 294 -12.26 9.37 -23.02
N ARG A 295 -11.30 8.74 -23.68
CA ARG A 295 -9.86 9.03 -23.51
C ARG A 295 -9.54 10.52 -23.64
N ASP A 296 -9.95 11.15 -24.75
CA ASP A 296 -9.64 12.55 -25.02
C ASP A 296 -10.21 13.49 -23.94
N GLU A 297 -11.45 13.23 -23.51
CA GLU A 297 -12.10 13.97 -22.41
C GLU A 297 -11.33 13.80 -21.08
N LEU A 298 -10.94 12.58 -20.76
CA LEU A 298 -10.22 12.26 -19.51
C LEU A 298 -8.79 12.84 -19.51
N GLU A 299 -8.08 12.77 -20.64
CA GLU A 299 -6.75 13.37 -20.77
C GLU A 299 -6.77 14.90 -20.70
N GLU A 300 -7.90 15.55 -21.09
CA GLU A 300 -8.05 17.00 -20.97
C GLU A 300 -8.28 17.45 -19.50
N ILE A 301 -9.02 16.68 -18.70
CA ILE A 301 -9.35 17.05 -17.32
C ILE A 301 -8.29 16.61 -16.30
N LEU A 302 -7.55 15.55 -16.59
CA LEU A 302 -6.51 15.04 -15.68
C LEU A 302 -5.28 15.94 -15.77
N PRO A 303 -4.68 16.37 -14.62
CA PRO A 303 -3.47 17.17 -14.66
C PRO A 303 -2.31 16.36 -15.28
N PRO A 304 -1.46 16.99 -16.13
CA PRO A 304 -0.31 16.31 -16.68
C PRO A 304 0.65 15.89 -15.57
N VAL A 305 1.15 14.64 -15.64
CA VAL A 305 2.09 14.08 -14.68
C VAL A 305 3.18 13.28 -15.38
N GLU A 306 4.38 13.31 -14.83
CA GLU A 306 5.54 12.59 -15.35
C GLU A 306 6.39 11.98 -14.24
N VAL A 307 7.02 10.85 -14.53
CA VAL A 307 8.08 10.28 -13.71
C VAL A 307 9.39 10.93 -14.12
N ARG A 308 10.07 11.59 -13.20
CA ARG A 308 11.30 12.34 -13.46
C ARG A 308 12.37 12.10 -12.40
N VAL A 309 13.61 12.17 -12.82
CA VAL A 309 14.75 12.20 -11.90
C VAL A 309 14.77 13.57 -11.22
N LEU A 310 14.78 13.56 -9.89
CA LEU A 310 14.75 14.80 -9.12
C LEU A 310 16.08 15.56 -9.19
N GLU A 311 16.02 16.87 -9.02
CA GLU A 311 17.19 17.73 -8.97
C GLU A 311 18.14 17.27 -7.85
N GLY A 312 19.43 17.13 -8.18
CA GLY A 312 20.43 16.56 -7.27
C GLY A 312 20.74 15.08 -7.47
N GLU A 313 20.00 14.36 -8.33
CA GLU A 313 20.26 12.96 -8.72
C GLU A 313 20.94 12.83 -10.10
N ILE A 314 21.20 13.94 -10.76
CA ILE A 314 21.88 14.03 -12.07
C ILE A 314 23.39 14.15 -11.88
#